data_60e0225c789d26408a71764fa476f95f
#
_entry.id   60e0225c789d26408a71764fa476f95f
#
_cell.length_a   1.000
_cell.length_b   1.000
_cell.length_c   1.000
_cell.angle_alpha   90.00
_cell.angle_beta   90.00
_cell.angle_gamma   90.00
#
_symmetry.space_group_name_H-M   'P 1'
#
loop_
_entity.id
_entity.type
_entity.pdbx_description
1 polymer ?
#
loop_
_entity_poly.entity_id
_entity_poly.type
_entity_poly.pdbx_seq_one_letter_code
_entity_poly.pdbx_strand_id
1 'polypeptide(L)'
;MSVYSIRRIMLESYPILFICVLIGLFAGGTLEKSLTGIKGTLVIMMVPLLNGIGGNLGCILGARLGSALHLGTVEPRLKGRVLRKNVHASVLTSIGIFLFISVIFFVIACMWGMGFVMAAKHALAFILAGMLLTPVIVVSVVTLAFLSFQKGLDPDNVVIPIATSIIDVAAAISLLIVAITIVGL
;
A
#
# COMPACT_ATOMS: atom_id res chain seq x y z
N MET A 1 -26.43 -18.78 -13.89
CA MET A 1 -25.44 -19.29 -12.89
C MET A 1 -25.20 -18.18 -11.89
N SER A 2 -25.39 -18.42 -10.59
CA SER A 2 -25.14 -17.39 -9.58
C SER A 2 -23.67 -17.00 -9.62
N VAL A 3 -23.39 -15.72 -9.79
CA VAL A 3 -22.04 -15.13 -9.83
C VAL A 3 -21.28 -15.42 -8.51
N TYR A 4 -21.99 -15.69 -7.44
CA TYR A 4 -21.50 -15.95 -6.09
C TYR A 4 -21.65 -17.42 -5.68
N SER A 5 -20.97 -18.35 -6.37
CA SER A 5 -20.87 -19.71 -5.82
C SER A 5 -19.67 -19.79 -4.87
N ILE A 6 -19.87 -20.33 -3.67
CA ILE A 6 -18.80 -20.52 -2.65
C ILE A 6 -17.59 -21.22 -3.27
N ARG A 7 -17.83 -22.28 -4.07
CA ARG A 7 -16.76 -23.04 -4.74
C ARG A 7 -15.92 -22.14 -5.67
N ARG A 8 -16.52 -21.22 -6.42
CA ARG A 8 -15.83 -20.32 -7.33
C ARG A 8 -14.98 -19.34 -6.54
N ILE A 9 -15.51 -18.74 -5.49
CA ILE A 9 -14.76 -17.82 -4.60
C ILE A 9 -13.54 -18.51 -4.01
N MET A 10 -13.71 -19.73 -3.48
CA MET A 10 -12.60 -20.51 -2.92
C MET A 10 -11.52 -20.84 -3.95
N LEU A 11 -11.92 -21.32 -5.14
CA LEU A 11 -10.97 -21.69 -6.19
C LEU A 11 -10.21 -20.50 -6.76
N GLU A 12 -10.80 -19.31 -6.79
CA GLU A 12 -10.13 -18.07 -7.19
C GLU A 12 -9.24 -17.52 -6.09
N SER A 13 -9.68 -17.55 -4.83
CA SER A 13 -8.99 -16.90 -3.72
C SER A 13 -7.82 -17.71 -3.15
N TYR A 14 -7.95 -19.05 -2.98
CA TYR A 14 -6.89 -19.85 -2.33
C TYR A 14 -5.52 -19.79 -3.03
N PRO A 15 -5.42 -19.98 -4.36
CA PRO A 15 -4.12 -19.91 -5.02
C PRO A 15 -3.47 -18.53 -4.87
N ILE A 16 -4.28 -17.47 -4.92
CA ILE A 16 -3.82 -16.10 -4.80
C ILE A 16 -3.33 -15.83 -3.38
N LEU A 17 -4.10 -16.20 -2.36
CA LEU A 17 -3.71 -16.03 -0.96
C LEU A 17 -2.45 -16.82 -0.63
N PHE A 18 -2.29 -18.03 -1.17
CA PHE A 18 -1.07 -18.82 -0.99
C PHE A 18 0.17 -18.10 -1.55
N ILE A 19 0.07 -17.54 -2.75
CA ILE A 19 1.15 -16.75 -3.35
C ILE A 19 1.43 -15.50 -2.50
N CYS A 20 0.40 -14.80 -2.03
CA CYS A 20 0.54 -13.65 -1.15
C CYS A 20 1.27 -13.97 0.15
N VAL A 21 0.98 -15.14 0.77
CA VAL A 21 1.68 -15.60 1.98
C VAL A 21 3.17 -15.83 1.69
N LEU A 22 3.51 -16.44 0.56
CA LEU A 22 4.92 -16.65 0.18
C LEU A 22 5.65 -15.32 -0.03
N ILE A 23 5.01 -14.36 -0.71
CA ILE A 23 5.56 -13.01 -0.89
C ILE A 23 5.77 -12.33 0.48
N GLY A 24 4.78 -12.42 1.37
CA GLY A 24 4.85 -11.85 2.71
C GLY A 24 5.98 -12.44 3.57
N LEU A 25 6.16 -13.76 3.53
CA LEU A 25 7.26 -14.44 4.22
C LEU A 25 8.64 -13.99 3.70
N PHE A 26 8.78 -13.88 2.38
CA PHE A 26 10.02 -13.40 1.78
C PHE A 26 10.30 -11.93 2.13
N ALA A 27 9.29 -11.07 2.05
CA ALA A 27 9.38 -9.67 2.41
C ALA A 27 9.72 -9.47 3.89
N GLY A 28 9.06 -10.22 4.79
CA GLY A 28 9.33 -10.18 6.23
C GLY A 28 10.75 -10.61 6.58
N GLY A 29 11.24 -11.68 5.97
CA GLY A 29 12.61 -12.17 6.21
C GLY A 29 13.70 -11.22 5.69
N THR A 30 13.45 -10.53 4.57
CA THR A 30 14.38 -9.49 4.07
C THR A 30 14.35 -8.24 4.96
N LEU A 31 13.18 -7.86 5.43
CA LEU A 31 13.01 -6.72 6.33
C LEU A 31 13.70 -6.98 7.68
N GLU A 32 13.52 -8.16 8.27
CA GLU A 32 14.19 -8.55 9.51
C GLU A 32 15.71 -8.37 9.42
N LYS A 33 16.33 -8.94 8.39
CA LYS A 33 17.78 -8.79 8.16
C LYS A 33 18.22 -7.35 8.03
N SER A 34 17.41 -6.51 7.40
CA SER A 34 17.73 -5.09 7.20
C SER A 34 17.54 -4.27 8.47
N LEU A 35 16.58 -4.64 9.32
CA LEU A 35 16.28 -3.93 10.57
C LEU A 35 17.19 -4.34 11.73
N THR A 36 17.86 -5.49 11.70
CA THR A 36 18.77 -5.94 12.78
C THR A 36 19.92 -4.98 13.06
N GLY A 37 20.29 -4.10 12.10
CA GLY A 37 21.26 -3.02 12.30
C GLY A 37 20.64 -1.69 12.77
N ILE A 38 19.31 -1.56 12.76
CA ILE A 38 18.61 -0.29 13.01
C ILE A 38 18.25 -0.18 14.50
N LYS A 39 18.99 0.64 15.24
CA LYS A 39 18.73 0.93 16.67
C LYS A 39 17.56 1.91 16.90
N GLY A 40 16.57 1.97 16.00
CA GLY A 40 15.51 2.97 16.07
C GLY A 40 14.11 2.38 16.28
N THR A 41 13.60 2.38 17.51
CA THR A 41 12.25 1.91 17.85
C THR A 41 11.16 2.59 17.01
N LEU A 42 11.29 3.89 16.73
CA LEU A 42 10.31 4.64 15.94
C LEU A 42 10.23 4.18 14.48
N VAL A 43 11.34 3.84 13.83
CA VAL A 43 11.34 3.33 12.45
C VAL A 43 10.62 1.99 12.37
N ILE A 44 10.84 1.12 13.37
CA ILE A 44 10.13 -0.17 13.44
C ILE A 44 8.61 0.03 13.55
N MET A 45 8.16 1.03 14.31
CA MET A 45 6.73 1.35 14.43
C MET A 45 6.12 1.91 13.12
N MET A 46 6.94 2.51 12.25
CA MET A 46 6.47 3.02 10.96
C MET A 46 6.07 1.92 9.98
N VAL A 47 6.69 0.73 10.06
CA VAL A 47 6.43 -0.39 9.14
C VAL A 47 4.96 -0.81 9.12
N PRO A 48 4.35 -1.23 10.25
CA PRO A 48 2.96 -1.65 10.26
C PRO A 48 1.99 -0.52 9.89
N LEU A 49 2.33 0.73 10.19
CA LEU A 49 1.50 1.88 9.82
C LEU A 49 1.54 2.15 8.31
N LEU A 50 2.73 2.11 7.69
CA LEU A 50 2.85 2.24 6.23
C LEU A 50 2.10 1.12 5.51
N ASN A 51 2.26 -0.13 5.96
CA ASN A 51 1.55 -1.28 5.39
C ASN A 51 0.04 -1.12 5.54
N GLY A 52 -0.44 -0.81 6.75
CA GLY A 52 -1.87 -0.63 7.01
C GLY A 52 -2.50 0.50 6.19
N ILE A 53 -1.85 1.66 6.13
CA ILE A 53 -2.33 2.81 5.34
C ILE A 53 -2.29 2.48 3.85
N GLY A 54 -1.15 1.95 3.36
CA GLY A 54 -0.97 1.60 1.96
C GLY A 54 -1.97 0.56 1.49
N GLY A 55 -2.15 -0.51 2.27
CA GLY A 55 -3.12 -1.57 2.01
C GLY A 55 -4.55 -1.03 1.96
N ASN A 56 -4.96 -0.21 2.94
CA ASN A 56 -6.29 0.40 2.96
C ASN A 56 -6.54 1.33 1.76
N LEU A 57 -5.55 2.15 1.38
CA LEU A 57 -5.64 3.00 0.19
C LEU A 57 -5.78 2.16 -1.08
N GLY A 58 -5.03 1.05 -1.17
CA GLY A 58 -5.13 0.09 -2.26
C GLY A 58 -6.51 -0.57 -2.34
N CYS A 59 -7.05 -1.02 -1.20
CA CYS A 59 -8.39 -1.59 -1.11
C CYS A 59 -9.48 -0.60 -1.55
N ILE A 60 -9.42 0.64 -1.09
CA ILE A 60 -10.39 1.69 -1.45
C ILE A 60 -10.36 1.95 -2.97
N LEU A 61 -9.17 2.11 -3.54
CA LEU A 61 -9.03 2.32 -4.99
C LEU A 61 -9.50 1.09 -5.78
N GLY A 62 -9.14 -0.12 -5.33
CA GLY A 62 -9.52 -1.38 -5.95
C GLY A 62 -11.03 -1.58 -5.98
N ALA A 63 -11.71 -1.40 -4.85
CA ALA A 63 -13.16 -1.51 -4.76
C ALA A 63 -13.89 -0.49 -5.64
N ARG A 64 -13.39 0.76 -5.70
CA ARG A 64 -13.96 1.80 -6.57
C ARG A 64 -13.78 1.47 -8.04
N LEU A 65 -12.62 0.95 -8.45
CA LEU A 65 -12.38 0.55 -9.83
C LEU A 65 -13.13 -0.72 -10.20
N GLY A 66 -13.20 -1.71 -9.30
CA GLY A 66 -14.01 -2.92 -9.48
C GLY A 66 -15.47 -2.57 -9.78
N SER A 67 -16.09 -1.77 -8.90
CA SER A 67 -17.46 -1.28 -9.10
C SER A 67 -17.62 -0.50 -10.41
N ALA A 68 -16.69 0.38 -10.75
CA ALA A 68 -16.75 1.19 -11.97
C ALA A 68 -16.60 0.36 -13.25
N LEU A 69 -15.81 -0.70 -13.22
CA LEU A 69 -15.65 -1.67 -14.33
C LEU A 69 -16.92 -2.49 -14.52
N HIS A 70 -17.51 -3.01 -13.43
CA HIS A 70 -18.77 -3.76 -13.50
C HIS A 70 -19.96 -2.94 -13.98
N LEU A 71 -20.01 -1.65 -13.62
CA LEU A 71 -21.03 -0.71 -14.09
C LEU A 71 -20.78 -0.18 -15.52
N GLY A 72 -19.65 -0.55 -16.15
CA GLY A 72 -19.28 -0.05 -17.48
C GLY A 72 -18.95 1.45 -17.52
N THR A 73 -18.77 2.10 -16.37
CA THR A 73 -18.41 3.53 -16.29
C THR A 73 -16.93 3.79 -16.52
N VAL A 74 -16.10 2.75 -16.38
CA VAL A 74 -14.68 2.72 -16.74
C VAL A 74 -14.47 1.56 -17.70
N GLU A 75 -13.86 1.85 -18.84
CA GLU A 75 -13.33 0.82 -19.73
C GLU A 75 -11.95 0.38 -19.22
N PRO A 76 -11.52 -0.88 -19.46
CA PRO A 76 -10.18 -1.35 -19.06
C PRO A 76 -9.08 -0.77 -19.97
N ARG A 77 -9.01 0.53 -20.00
CA ARG A 77 -8.03 1.36 -20.75
C ARG A 77 -7.54 2.49 -19.85
N LEU A 78 -6.28 2.87 -20.00
CA LEU A 78 -5.68 3.99 -19.24
C LEU A 78 -6.22 5.38 -19.63
N LYS A 79 -7.42 5.44 -20.21
CA LYS A 79 -8.09 6.68 -20.65
C LYS A 79 -9.49 6.72 -20.04
N GLY A 80 -9.89 7.86 -19.55
CA GLY A 80 -11.23 8.07 -19.04
C GLY A 80 -11.29 9.10 -17.90
N ARG A 81 -12.36 9.89 -17.88
CA ARG A 81 -12.55 10.94 -16.86
C ARG A 81 -12.76 10.32 -15.47
N VAL A 82 -13.47 9.19 -15.38
CA VAL A 82 -13.78 8.51 -14.14
C VAL A 82 -12.54 7.88 -13.54
N LEU A 83 -11.71 7.18 -14.35
CA LEU A 83 -10.43 6.64 -13.90
C LEU A 83 -9.54 7.75 -13.33
N ARG A 84 -9.37 8.84 -14.07
CA ARG A 84 -8.55 9.97 -13.65
C ARG A 84 -9.02 10.57 -12.33
N LYS A 85 -10.32 10.73 -12.14
CA LYS A 85 -10.89 11.22 -10.86
C LYS A 85 -10.59 10.28 -9.70
N ASN A 86 -10.70 8.96 -9.89
CA ASN A 86 -10.39 7.98 -8.85
C ASN A 86 -8.89 8.00 -8.49
N VAL A 87 -8.01 8.07 -9.48
CA VAL A 87 -6.56 8.16 -9.26
C VAL A 87 -6.21 9.47 -8.52
N HIS A 88 -6.71 10.62 -8.96
CA HIS A 88 -6.47 11.89 -8.27
C HIS A 88 -6.98 11.88 -6.83
N ALA A 89 -8.18 11.34 -6.60
CA ALA A 89 -8.72 11.21 -5.25
C ALA A 89 -7.82 10.34 -4.36
N SER A 90 -7.32 9.22 -4.87
CA SER A 90 -6.41 8.35 -4.12
C SER A 90 -5.09 9.05 -3.81
N VAL A 91 -4.49 9.75 -4.78
CA VAL A 91 -3.25 10.49 -4.56
C VAL A 91 -3.43 11.59 -3.51
N LEU A 92 -4.51 12.40 -3.62
CA LEU A 92 -4.78 13.45 -2.64
C LEU A 92 -5.04 12.90 -1.24
N THR A 93 -5.78 11.79 -1.15
CA THR A 93 -6.01 11.10 0.13
C THR A 93 -4.70 10.56 0.71
N SER A 94 -3.82 9.98 -0.12
CA SER A 94 -2.50 9.51 0.31
C SER A 94 -1.66 10.65 0.87
N ILE A 95 -1.58 11.77 0.18
CA ILE A 95 -0.85 12.96 0.63
C ILE A 95 -1.38 13.42 2.00
N GLY A 96 -2.70 13.55 2.12
CA GLY A 96 -3.33 14.00 3.36
C GLY A 96 -3.06 13.09 4.55
N ILE A 97 -3.21 11.77 4.38
CA ILE A 97 -3.04 10.83 5.48
C ILE A 97 -1.56 10.67 5.88
N PHE A 98 -0.63 10.62 4.92
CA PHE A 98 0.79 10.52 5.24
C PHE A 98 1.31 11.79 5.91
N LEU A 99 0.83 12.97 5.50
CA LEU A 99 1.14 14.22 6.17
C LEU A 99 0.59 14.24 7.60
N PHE A 100 -0.67 13.87 7.80
CA PHE A 100 -1.31 13.83 9.11
C PHE A 100 -0.56 12.91 10.09
N ILE A 101 -0.26 11.68 9.66
CA ILE A 101 0.48 10.72 10.51
C ILE A 101 1.92 11.17 10.75
N SER A 102 2.56 11.82 9.78
CA SER A 102 3.90 12.42 9.96
C SER A 102 3.93 13.45 11.09
N VAL A 103 2.89 14.28 11.18
CA VAL A 103 2.76 15.22 12.31
C VAL A 103 2.61 14.47 13.64
N ILE A 104 1.82 13.41 13.68
CA ILE A 104 1.68 12.57 14.88
C ILE A 104 3.03 11.97 15.28
N PHE A 105 3.81 11.44 14.33
CA PHE A 105 5.15 10.92 14.60
C PHE A 105 6.09 11.98 15.17
N PHE A 106 6.03 13.19 14.63
CA PHE A 106 6.80 14.31 15.16
C PHE A 106 6.48 14.58 16.63
N VAL A 107 5.18 14.64 16.96
CA VAL A 107 4.73 14.88 18.33
C VAL A 107 5.18 13.74 19.27
N ILE A 108 4.98 12.48 18.87
CA ILE A 108 5.40 11.32 19.66
C ILE A 108 6.91 11.33 19.91
N ALA A 109 7.71 11.60 18.88
CA ALA A 109 9.16 11.69 18.99
C ALA A 109 9.60 12.77 19.99
N CYS A 110 8.96 13.93 19.95
CA CYS A 110 9.20 15.00 20.93
C CYS A 110 8.80 14.59 22.36
N MET A 111 7.67 13.92 22.52
CA MET A 111 7.21 13.42 23.83
C MET A 111 8.16 12.36 24.42
N TRP A 112 8.85 11.58 23.58
CA TRP A 112 9.86 10.61 23.99
C TRP A 112 11.25 11.23 24.27
N GLY A 113 11.32 12.56 24.28
CA GLY A 113 12.55 13.29 24.58
C GLY A 113 13.56 13.35 23.44
N MET A 114 13.16 13.03 22.22
CA MET A 114 14.02 13.21 21.05
C MET A 114 14.20 14.70 20.76
N GLY A 115 15.42 15.09 20.43
CA GLY A 115 15.69 16.47 20.01
C GLY A 115 14.90 16.82 18.74
N PHE A 116 14.52 18.09 18.60
CA PHE A 116 13.69 18.60 17.50
C PHE A 116 14.15 18.13 16.10
N VAL A 117 15.46 18.18 15.85
CA VAL A 117 16.03 17.77 14.54
C VAL A 117 15.79 16.28 14.26
N MET A 118 15.97 15.42 15.27
CA MET A 118 15.73 13.98 15.10
C MET A 118 14.24 13.67 14.94
N ALA A 119 13.38 14.31 15.70
CA ALA A 119 11.92 14.20 15.54
C ALA A 119 11.48 14.61 14.13
N ALA A 120 12.00 15.73 13.63
CA ALA A 120 11.71 16.21 12.28
C ALA A 120 12.21 15.23 11.19
N LYS A 121 13.39 14.63 11.37
CA LYS A 121 13.90 13.59 10.45
C LYS A 121 12.99 12.37 10.37
N HIS A 122 12.50 11.87 11.49
CA HIS A 122 11.57 10.73 11.51
C HIS A 122 10.23 11.07 10.83
N ALA A 123 9.67 12.25 11.12
CA ALA A 123 8.46 12.72 10.49
C ALA A 123 8.64 12.87 8.96
N LEU A 124 9.76 13.46 8.53
CA LEU A 124 10.12 13.60 7.12
C LEU A 124 10.30 12.22 6.46
N ALA A 125 10.94 11.28 7.15
CA ALA A 125 11.12 9.91 6.65
C ALA A 125 9.77 9.23 6.40
N PHE A 126 8.81 9.37 7.30
CA PHE A 126 7.50 8.75 7.14
C PHE A 126 6.73 9.31 5.94
N ILE A 127 6.68 10.65 5.77
CA ILE A 127 5.97 11.26 4.64
C ILE A 127 6.65 10.91 3.30
N LEU A 128 7.98 10.92 3.23
CA LEU A 128 8.70 10.58 2.01
C LEU A 128 8.52 9.11 1.64
N ALA A 129 8.55 8.18 2.61
CA ALA A 129 8.26 6.78 2.37
C ALA A 129 6.83 6.58 1.83
N GLY A 130 5.84 7.28 2.41
CA GLY A 130 4.46 7.27 1.91
C GLY A 130 4.31 7.86 0.51
N MET A 131 5.06 8.93 0.19
CA MET A 131 5.07 9.51 -1.16
C MET A 131 5.68 8.57 -2.20
N LEU A 132 6.74 7.83 -1.85
CA LEU A 132 7.32 6.79 -2.71
C LEU A 132 6.36 5.61 -2.89
N LEU A 133 5.58 5.27 -1.86
CA LEU A 133 4.62 4.19 -1.89
C LEU A 133 3.37 4.53 -2.74
N THR A 134 2.93 5.77 -2.75
CA THR A 134 1.70 6.21 -3.43
C THR A 134 1.63 5.82 -4.92
N PRO A 135 2.64 6.06 -5.77
CA PRO A 135 2.60 5.63 -7.17
C PRO A 135 2.55 4.10 -7.31
N VAL A 136 3.20 3.35 -6.40
CA VAL A 136 3.13 1.88 -6.41
C VAL A 136 1.71 1.41 -6.14
N ILE A 137 1.02 2.01 -5.15
CA ILE A 137 -0.40 1.72 -4.87
C ILE A 137 -1.25 1.93 -6.12
N VAL A 138 -1.14 3.10 -6.74
CA VAL A 138 -1.97 3.45 -7.90
C VAL A 138 -1.70 2.54 -9.09
N VAL A 139 -0.43 2.33 -9.44
CA VAL A 139 -0.05 1.51 -10.60
C VAL A 139 -0.45 0.06 -10.40
N SER A 140 -0.14 -0.54 -9.23
CA SER A 140 -0.47 -1.93 -8.97
C SER A 140 -1.98 -2.17 -9.00
N VAL A 141 -2.76 -1.35 -8.31
CA VAL A 141 -4.21 -1.53 -8.23
C VAL A 141 -4.89 -1.32 -9.59
N VAL A 142 -4.54 -0.27 -10.34
CA VAL A 142 -5.13 -0.01 -11.67
C VAL A 142 -4.79 -1.14 -12.63
N THR A 143 -3.53 -1.59 -12.65
CA THR A 143 -3.09 -2.67 -13.53
C THR A 143 -3.81 -3.98 -13.20
N LEU A 144 -3.85 -4.35 -11.92
CA LEU A 144 -4.51 -5.58 -11.47
C LEU A 144 -6.01 -5.55 -11.73
N ALA A 145 -6.69 -4.42 -11.50
CA ALA A 145 -8.12 -4.28 -11.76
C ALA A 145 -8.43 -4.49 -13.25
N PHE A 146 -7.65 -3.91 -14.15
CA PHE A 146 -7.85 -4.07 -15.58
C PHE A 146 -7.53 -5.48 -16.06
N LEU A 147 -6.42 -6.07 -15.59
CA LEU A 147 -6.04 -7.44 -15.97
C LEU A 147 -7.06 -8.48 -15.48
N SER A 148 -7.54 -8.35 -14.24
CA SER A 148 -8.55 -9.25 -13.67
C SER A 148 -9.85 -9.17 -14.45
N PHE A 149 -10.32 -7.96 -14.72
CA PHE A 149 -11.55 -7.73 -15.48
C PHE A 149 -11.47 -8.27 -16.90
N GLN A 150 -10.34 -8.04 -17.62
CA GLN A 150 -10.13 -8.57 -18.96
C GLN A 150 -10.08 -10.10 -19.04
N LYS A 151 -9.61 -10.75 -17.96
CA LYS A 151 -9.58 -12.22 -17.84
C LYS A 151 -10.88 -12.82 -17.35
N GLY A 152 -11.91 -12.01 -17.08
CA GLY A 152 -13.20 -12.48 -16.56
C GLY A 152 -13.14 -12.96 -15.10
N LEU A 153 -12.06 -12.59 -14.38
CA LEU A 153 -11.91 -12.81 -12.94
C LEU A 153 -12.60 -11.68 -12.19
N ASP A 154 -13.10 -12.01 -11.01
CA ASP A 154 -13.67 -11.00 -10.13
C ASP A 154 -12.55 -10.12 -9.55
N PRO A 155 -12.52 -8.81 -9.86
CA PRO A 155 -11.50 -7.91 -9.32
C PRO A 155 -11.44 -7.92 -7.79
N ASP A 156 -12.56 -8.08 -7.10
CA ASP A 156 -12.60 -8.06 -5.64
C ASP A 156 -11.87 -9.27 -5.03
N ASN A 157 -11.87 -10.42 -5.71
CA ASN A 157 -11.18 -11.63 -5.25
C ASN A 157 -9.68 -11.63 -5.58
N VAL A 158 -9.24 -10.88 -6.59
CA VAL A 158 -7.89 -10.93 -7.14
C VAL A 158 -7.08 -9.69 -6.80
N VAL A 159 -7.67 -8.51 -7.01
CA VAL A 159 -6.96 -7.23 -6.91
C VAL A 159 -6.50 -6.95 -5.49
N ILE A 160 -7.41 -7.08 -4.53
CA ILE A 160 -7.14 -6.71 -3.15
C ILE A 160 -5.98 -7.53 -2.56
N PRO A 161 -6.00 -8.87 -2.57
CA PRO A 161 -4.91 -9.66 -1.98
C PRO A 161 -3.56 -9.44 -2.66
N ILE A 162 -3.52 -9.39 -3.99
CA ILE A 162 -2.25 -9.21 -4.72
C ILE A 162 -1.72 -7.80 -4.53
N ALA A 163 -2.59 -6.78 -4.63
CA ALA A 163 -2.17 -5.39 -4.47
C ALA A 163 -1.62 -5.13 -3.05
N THR A 164 -2.29 -5.63 -2.00
CA THR A 164 -1.81 -5.47 -0.62
C THR A 164 -0.44 -6.10 -0.42
N SER A 165 -0.20 -7.31 -0.96
CA SER A 165 1.11 -7.95 -0.88
C SER A 165 2.22 -7.18 -1.59
N ILE A 166 1.93 -6.60 -2.77
CA ILE A 166 2.87 -5.72 -3.48
C ILE A 166 3.14 -4.45 -2.66
N ILE A 167 2.09 -3.87 -2.08
CA ILE A 167 2.16 -2.67 -1.26
C ILE A 167 2.99 -2.91 -0.01
N ASP A 168 2.85 -4.05 0.66
CA ASP A 168 3.61 -4.41 1.86
C ASP A 168 5.12 -4.48 1.56
N VAL A 169 5.50 -5.13 0.46
CA VAL A 169 6.90 -5.18 0.01
C VAL A 169 7.41 -3.78 -0.33
N ALA A 170 6.64 -3.02 -1.08
CA ALA A 170 7.01 -1.67 -1.50
C ALA A 170 7.11 -0.70 -0.32
N ALA A 171 6.24 -0.82 0.68
CA ALA A 171 6.29 -0.02 1.90
C ALA A 171 7.58 -0.28 2.70
N ALA A 172 7.95 -1.56 2.85
CA ALA A 172 9.19 -1.94 3.50
C ALA A 172 10.42 -1.37 2.78
N ILE A 173 10.47 -1.50 1.46
CA ILE A 173 11.58 -0.97 0.63
C ILE A 173 11.61 0.55 0.72
N SER A 174 10.49 1.23 0.56
CA SER A 174 10.38 2.69 0.63
C SER A 174 10.87 3.23 1.97
N LEU A 175 10.46 2.58 3.06
CA LEU A 175 10.88 2.96 4.39
C LEU A 175 12.39 2.76 4.60
N LEU A 176 12.94 1.62 4.18
CA LEU A 176 14.37 1.33 4.29
C LEU A 176 15.20 2.37 3.54
N ILE A 177 14.85 2.67 2.29
CA ILE A 177 15.55 3.68 1.49
C ILE A 177 15.58 5.02 2.23
N VAL A 178 14.42 5.47 2.72
CA VAL A 178 14.31 6.78 3.37
C VAL A 178 14.94 6.80 4.75
N ALA A 179 14.83 5.71 5.52
CA ALA A 179 15.45 5.60 6.84
C ALA A 179 16.98 5.70 6.77
N ILE A 180 17.59 4.99 5.82
CA ILE A 180 19.04 5.05 5.58
C ILE A 180 19.45 6.46 5.14
N THR A 181 18.71 7.09 4.24
CA THR A 181 19.12 8.38 3.65
C THR A 181 18.86 9.59 4.55
N ILE A 182 17.76 9.60 5.30
CA ILE A 182 17.32 10.77 6.08
C ILE A 182 17.65 10.64 7.57
N VAL A 183 17.41 9.45 8.14
CA VAL A 183 17.66 9.23 9.57
C VAL A 183 19.14 8.91 9.82
N GLY A 184 19.82 8.33 8.85
CA GLY A 184 21.25 7.99 8.93
C GLY A 184 21.46 6.69 9.71
N LEU A 185 20.59 5.69 9.48
CA LEU A 185 20.64 4.38 10.12
C LEU A 185 21.49 3.41 9.32
#